data_f066b83dc3f7ce69b36c423250f65893
#
_entry.id   f066b83dc3f7ce69b36c423250f65893
#
_cell.length_a   1.000
_cell.length_b   1.000
_cell.length_c   1.000
_cell.angle_alpha   90.00
_cell.angle_beta   90.00
_cell.angle_gamma   90.00
#
_symmetry.space_group_name_H-M   'P 1'
#
loop_
_entity.id
_entity.type
_entity.pdbx_description
1 polymer ?
#
loop_
_entity_poly.entity_id
_entity_poly.type
_entity_poly.pdbx_seq_one_letter_code
_entity_poly.pdbx_strand_id
1 'polypeptide(L)'
;MAFSFGFSGDDIDDVDAHEAPQPTTTPAPSAFPVPGKPQLPAAAHSLADLLARLPSKVAYSSLSVQLDDGTAVQLPRRELWDVRVQLMAEEDGDAEAAEGLGKHDVKTGVYEGGFKSWESSVDLVKVLAADPSVTGPRTSPLSVMELGCGTALPSLALFQWAMAIDAPDRGPTSFVVADYNPTVLQLVTLPNFVLAWALHHRHSPLLQEAFTLDGELELTPDVLQAFQAYLASSKISLSFISGAWSPEFVQLLYAAQPARTASSLALVLGAETIYSPFALQAFTEVVFDVLNRERAAPESSAAALVAAKRLYFGVGGSLDDFVDKAQSKGAVTSTLREETEGVRRGVVRCVLGTSDGAAPAN
;
A
#
# COMPACT_ATOMS: atom_id res chain seq x y z
N MET A 1 17.09 19.34 -11.87
CA MET A 1 16.13 19.27 -12.97
C MET A 1 14.79 18.92 -12.37
N ALA A 2 13.84 19.84 -12.39
CA ALA A 2 12.51 19.59 -11.89
C ALA A 2 11.74 18.74 -12.90
N PHE A 3 11.29 17.54 -12.52
CA PHE A 3 10.38 16.76 -13.34
C PHE A 3 8.97 17.27 -13.09
N SER A 4 8.48 18.05 -14.04
CA SER A 4 7.06 18.45 -14.10
C SER A 4 6.29 17.32 -14.79
N PHE A 5 5.42 16.60 -14.06
CA PHE A 5 4.42 15.73 -14.67
C PHE A 5 3.22 16.61 -15.08
N GLY A 6 3.18 16.97 -16.36
CA GLY A 6 2.02 17.63 -16.94
C GLY A 6 0.88 16.61 -17.11
N PHE A 7 -0.13 16.65 -16.26
CA PHE A 7 -1.42 16.04 -16.54
C PHE A 7 -2.25 17.05 -17.34
N SER A 8 -2.40 16.81 -18.65
CA SER A 8 -3.41 17.46 -19.46
C SER A 8 -4.75 16.77 -19.16
N GLY A 9 -5.66 17.51 -18.56
CA GLY A 9 -6.99 17.02 -18.13
C GLY A 9 -8.03 17.10 -19.24
N ASP A 10 -7.71 16.72 -20.47
CA ASP A 10 -8.65 16.68 -21.58
C ASP A 10 -8.52 15.32 -22.28
N ASP A 11 -9.31 14.36 -21.87
CA ASP A 11 -9.72 13.21 -22.68
C ASP A 11 -10.92 12.53 -21.99
N ILE A 12 -12.07 13.23 -21.98
CA ILE A 12 -13.38 12.58 -21.91
C ILE A 12 -13.87 12.53 -23.34
N ASP A 13 -13.50 11.49 -24.06
CA ASP A 13 -14.11 11.23 -25.34
C ASP A 13 -15.54 10.72 -25.16
N ASP A 14 -16.48 11.44 -25.72
CA ASP A 14 -17.87 11.03 -25.94
C ASP A 14 -17.90 9.69 -26.68
N VAL A 15 -18.43 8.67 -26.03
CA VAL A 15 -18.62 7.37 -26.67
C VAL A 15 -19.91 7.43 -27.46
N ASP A 16 -19.77 7.54 -28.78
CA ASP A 16 -20.86 7.38 -29.73
C ASP A 16 -21.55 6.00 -29.55
N ALA A 17 -22.84 6.08 -29.28
CA ALA A 17 -23.72 4.93 -29.20
C ALA A 17 -24.00 4.40 -30.60
N HIS A 18 -23.39 3.26 -30.96
CA HIS A 18 -23.99 2.25 -31.87
C HIS A 18 -23.07 1.05 -32.00
N GLU A 19 -23.27 0.05 -31.13
CA GLU A 19 -22.79 -1.31 -31.41
C GLU A 19 -23.84 -2.36 -31.00
N ALA A 20 -24.04 -3.33 -31.87
CA ALA A 20 -25.04 -4.38 -31.78
C ALA A 20 -24.78 -5.34 -30.59
N PRO A 21 -25.79 -6.11 -30.10
CA PRO A 21 -25.66 -6.90 -28.89
C PRO A 21 -24.62 -8.02 -29.09
N GLN A 22 -23.51 -7.92 -28.35
CA GLN A 22 -22.53 -8.97 -28.19
C GLN A 22 -22.94 -9.99 -27.10
N PRO A 23 -22.41 -11.22 -27.14
CA PRO A 23 -22.82 -12.29 -26.23
C PRO A 23 -22.52 -11.92 -24.77
N THR A 24 -23.39 -12.38 -23.88
CA THR A 24 -23.35 -12.18 -22.43
C THR A 24 -22.01 -12.57 -21.80
N THR A 25 -21.04 -11.68 -21.82
CA THR A 25 -19.85 -11.79 -20.98
C THR A 25 -20.24 -11.48 -19.54
N THR A 26 -19.83 -12.29 -18.60
CA THR A 26 -19.95 -11.98 -17.16
C THR A 26 -19.35 -10.61 -16.91
N PRO A 27 -20.06 -9.69 -16.22
CA PRO A 27 -19.51 -8.37 -15.94
C PRO A 27 -18.16 -8.47 -15.21
N ALA A 28 -17.19 -7.68 -15.63
CA ALA A 28 -15.90 -7.61 -14.93
C ALA A 28 -16.09 -7.31 -13.43
N PRO A 29 -15.29 -7.94 -12.54
CA PRO A 29 -15.36 -7.70 -11.11
C PRO A 29 -15.14 -6.22 -10.77
N SER A 30 -15.71 -5.76 -9.68
CA SER A 30 -15.51 -4.39 -9.16
C SER A 30 -14.90 -4.47 -7.76
N ALA A 31 -13.90 -3.63 -7.49
CA ALA A 31 -13.28 -3.50 -6.17
C ALA A 31 -14.29 -3.06 -5.09
N PHE A 32 -15.35 -2.37 -5.49
CA PHE A 32 -16.33 -1.82 -4.58
C PHE A 32 -17.73 -2.37 -4.88
N PRO A 33 -18.64 -2.36 -3.89
CA PRO A 33 -20.00 -2.88 -4.09
C PRO A 33 -20.79 -2.01 -5.07
N VAL A 34 -20.79 -2.44 -6.33
CA VAL A 34 -21.56 -1.82 -7.41
C VAL A 34 -22.66 -2.79 -7.82
N PRO A 35 -23.94 -2.35 -7.92
CA PRO A 35 -25.04 -3.22 -8.33
C PRO A 35 -24.76 -3.92 -9.65
N GLY A 36 -24.93 -5.26 -9.68
CA GLY A 36 -24.75 -6.09 -10.87
C GLY A 36 -23.30 -6.45 -11.20
N LYS A 37 -22.31 -6.04 -10.41
CA LYS A 37 -20.92 -6.46 -10.58
C LYS A 37 -20.48 -7.35 -9.42
N PRO A 38 -19.88 -8.53 -9.69
CA PRO A 38 -19.28 -9.36 -8.65
C PRO A 38 -18.05 -8.64 -8.06
N GLN A 39 -17.66 -9.02 -6.85
CA GLN A 39 -16.39 -8.61 -6.24
C GLN A 39 -15.45 -9.80 -6.18
N LEU A 40 -14.14 -9.56 -6.30
CA LEU A 40 -13.16 -10.60 -6.00
C LEU A 40 -13.22 -10.92 -4.50
N PRO A 41 -13.33 -12.20 -4.12
CA PRO A 41 -13.30 -12.57 -2.70
C PRO A 41 -11.96 -12.20 -2.08
N ALA A 42 -11.98 -11.86 -0.79
CA ALA A 42 -10.75 -11.62 -0.06
C ALA A 42 -9.93 -12.92 0.06
N ALA A 43 -8.63 -12.85 -0.20
CA ALA A 43 -7.72 -13.98 -0.19
C ALA A 43 -6.36 -13.61 0.43
N ALA A 44 -5.85 -14.47 1.31
CA ALA A 44 -4.48 -14.38 1.80
C ALA A 44 -3.54 -15.16 0.86
N HIS A 45 -2.35 -14.61 0.62
CA HIS A 45 -1.34 -15.21 -0.25
C HIS A 45 -0.13 -15.66 0.56
N SER A 46 0.30 -16.90 0.32
CA SER A 46 1.52 -17.43 0.90
C SER A 46 2.75 -16.69 0.34
N LEU A 47 3.61 -16.19 1.22
CA LEU A 47 4.88 -15.58 0.81
C LEU A 47 5.72 -16.56 -0.04
N ALA A 48 5.76 -17.84 0.33
CA ALA A 48 6.51 -18.86 -0.42
C ALA A 48 5.98 -19.02 -1.85
N ASP A 49 4.65 -19.06 -2.02
CA ASP A 49 4.04 -19.19 -3.35
C ASP A 49 4.25 -17.94 -4.20
N LEU A 50 4.20 -16.74 -3.59
CA LEU A 50 4.50 -15.50 -4.29
C LEU A 50 5.97 -15.44 -4.73
N LEU A 51 6.91 -15.81 -3.85
CA LEU A 51 8.35 -15.85 -4.17
C LEU A 51 8.66 -16.85 -5.29
N ALA A 52 8.02 -18.02 -5.29
CA ALA A 52 8.22 -19.05 -6.30
C ALA A 52 7.82 -18.60 -7.72
N ARG A 53 6.98 -17.59 -7.84
CA ARG A 53 6.50 -17.03 -9.11
C ARG A 53 7.26 -15.77 -9.55
N LEU A 54 8.27 -15.34 -8.80
CA LEU A 54 9.09 -14.21 -9.22
C LEU A 54 9.95 -14.61 -10.43
N PRO A 55 10.23 -13.67 -11.36
CA PRO A 55 11.16 -13.91 -12.45
C PRO A 55 12.57 -14.11 -11.91
N SER A 56 13.47 -14.67 -12.73
CA SER A 56 14.86 -14.87 -12.34
C SER A 56 15.63 -13.55 -12.10
N LYS A 57 15.10 -12.44 -12.58
CA LYS A 57 15.71 -11.11 -12.48
C LYS A 57 14.63 -10.04 -12.50
N VAL A 58 14.88 -8.92 -11.81
CA VAL A 58 14.05 -7.71 -11.86
C VAL A 58 14.90 -6.48 -12.12
N ALA A 59 14.40 -5.60 -12.98
CA ALA A 59 14.96 -4.26 -13.15
C ALA A 59 14.26 -3.28 -12.21
N TYR A 60 15.04 -2.34 -11.64
CA TYR A 60 14.53 -1.37 -10.68
C TYR A 60 15.17 0.00 -10.83
N SER A 61 14.46 1.01 -10.33
CA SER A 61 14.99 2.35 -10.06
C SER A 61 14.74 2.73 -8.60
N SER A 62 15.37 3.80 -8.15
CA SER A 62 15.14 4.36 -6.82
C SER A 62 14.40 5.68 -6.90
N LEU A 63 13.32 5.80 -6.13
CA LEU A 63 12.63 7.06 -5.90
C LEU A 63 13.27 7.76 -4.70
N SER A 64 13.81 8.96 -4.92
CA SER A 64 14.32 9.82 -3.86
C SER A 64 13.20 10.66 -3.27
N VAL A 65 12.83 10.41 -2.01
CA VAL A 65 11.84 11.20 -1.27
C VAL A 65 12.59 12.16 -0.36
N GLN A 66 12.49 13.46 -0.65
CA GLN A 66 13.02 14.52 0.21
C GLN A 66 12.14 14.66 1.44
N LEU A 67 12.73 14.54 2.62
CA LEU A 67 12.05 14.69 3.91
C LEU A 67 12.10 16.14 4.40
N ASP A 68 11.26 16.47 5.37
CA ASP A 68 11.14 17.83 5.88
C ASP A 68 12.35 18.27 6.73
N ASP A 69 13.15 17.33 7.22
CA ASP A 69 14.42 17.59 7.92
C ASP A 69 15.61 17.84 6.97
N GLY A 70 15.37 17.84 5.66
CA GLY A 70 16.39 18.05 4.63
C GLY A 70 17.14 16.77 4.23
N THR A 71 16.87 15.65 4.86
CA THR A 71 17.40 14.34 4.44
C THR A 71 16.57 13.74 3.29
N ALA A 72 17.03 12.63 2.72
CA ALA A 72 16.29 11.92 1.70
C ALA A 72 16.29 10.40 1.97
N VAL A 73 15.15 9.77 1.74
CA VAL A 73 15.04 8.32 1.72
C VAL A 73 14.98 7.81 0.29
N GLN A 74 15.76 6.76 0.00
CA GLN A 74 15.78 6.11 -1.32
C GLN A 74 14.91 4.87 -1.26
N LEU A 75 13.80 4.86 -2.01
CA LEU A 75 12.86 3.75 -2.03
C LEU A 75 12.94 3.04 -3.39
N PRO A 76 13.31 1.76 -3.44
CA PRO A 76 13.39 1.03 -4.69
C PRO A 76 11.98 0.76 -5.26
N ARG A 77 11.91 0.75 -6.57
CA ARG A 77 10.71 0.40 -7.32
C ARG A 77 11.09 -0.48 -8.50
N ARG A 78 10.37 -1.59 -8.66
CA ARG A 78 10.46 -2.37 -9.89
C ARG A 78 10.05 -1.52 -11.09
N GLU A 79 10.79 -1.61 -12.19
CA GLU A 79 10.50 -0.88 -13.42
C GLU A 79 9.27 -1.45 -14.14
N LEU A 80 8.37 -0.58 -14.60
CA LEU A 80 7.13 -1.01 -15.28
C LEU A 80 7.40 -1.66 -16.64
N TRP A 81 8.49 -1.29 -17.32
CA TRP A 81 8.88 -1.95 -18.56
C TRP A 81 9.30 -3.41 -18.32
N ASP A 82 9.95 -3.69 -17.20
CA ASP A 82 10.34 -5.03 -16.78
C ASP A 82 9.10 -5.90 -16.46
N VAL A 83 8.10 -5.33 -15.78
CA VAL A 83 6.80 -5.98 -15.57
C VAL A 83 6.14 -6.32 -16.90
N ARG A 84 6.17 -5.42 -17.89
CA ARG A 84 5.62 -5.68 -19.23
C ARG A 84 6.34 -6.82 -19.94
N VAL A 85 7.68 -6.87 -19.83
CA VAL A 85 8.47 -7.97 -20.43
C VAL A 85 8.09 -9.31 -19.82
N GLN A 86 7.91 -9.36 -18.48
CA GLN A 86 7.45 -10.59 -17.81
C GLN A 86 6.07 -11.02 -18.31
N LEU A 87 5.08 -10.13 -18.35
CA LEU A 87 3.73 -10.43 -18.80
C LEU A 87 3.68 -10.87 -20.28
N MET A 88 4.55 -10.33 -21.13
CA MET A 88 4.67 -10.76 -22.53
C MET A 88 5.31 -12.14 -22.68
N ALA A 89 6.14 -12.55 -21.72
CA ALA A 89 6.80 -13.86 -21.74
C ALA A 89 5.91 -14.98 -21.15
N GLU A 90 4.91 -14.64 -20.37
CA GLU A 90 3.90 -15.56 -19.86
C GLU A 90 2.81 -15.74 -20.91
N GLU A 91 2.72 -16.93 -21.53
CA GLU A 91 1.78 -17.22 -22.65
C GLU A 91 0.30 -17.00 -22.28
N ASP A 92 -0.02 -17.06 -20.98
CA ASP A 92 -1.36 -16.78 -20.40
C ASP A 92 -1.42 -15.42 -19.72
N GLY A 93 -0.62 -14.45 -20.18
CA GLY A 93 -0.52 -13.11 -19.55
C GLY A 93 -1.90 -12.52 -19.30
N ASP A 94 -2.17 -12.19 -18.02
CA ASP A 94 -3.43 -11.62 -17.56
C ASP A 94 -3.73 -10.31 -18.32
N ALA A 95 -4.74 -10.34 -19.17
CA ALA A 95 -5.11 -9.21 -20.03
C ALA A 95 -5.45 -7.96 -19.17
N GLU A 96 -5.99 -8.16 -17.96
CA GLU A 96 -6.28 -7.07 -17.02
C GLU A 96 -4.99 -6.43 -16.49
N ALA A 97 -3.96 -7.25 -16.18
CA ALA A 97 -2.66 -6.73 -15.77
C ALA A 97 -1.97 -5.95 -16.90
N ALA A 98 -2.09 -6.40 -18.15
CA ALA A 98 -1.55 -5.70 -19.31
C ALA A 98 -2.25 -4.34 -19.55
N GLU A 99 -3.56 -4.24 -19.30
CA GLU A 99 -4.29 -2.97 -19.37
C GLU A 99 -3.82 -1.96 -18.30
N GLY A 100 -3.55 -2.41 -17.07
CA GLY A 100 -3.05 -1.57 -15.98
C GLY A 100 -1.66 -0.96 -16.23
N LEU A 101 -0.89 -1.51 -17.15
CA LEU A 101 0.41 -0.97 -17.59
C LEU A 101 0.28 0.07 -18.72
N GLY A 102 -0.93 0.42 -19.14
CA GLY A 102 -1.20 1.42 -20.16
C GLY A 102 -0.91 2.85 -19.71
N LYS A 103 -1.47 3.83 -20.44
CA LYS A 103 -1.36 5.27 -20.10
C LYS A 103 -2.08 5.60 -18.80
N HIS A 104 -3.18 4.91 -18.51
CA HIS A 104 -4.00 5.09 -17.32
C HIS A 104 -3.73 3.97 -16.32
N ASP A 105 -3.42 4.30 -15.07
CA ASP A 105 -3.20 3.33 -14.00
C ASP A 105 -4.52 2.86 -13.36
N VAL A 106 -5.60 3.58 -13.58
CA VAL A 106 -6.95 3.25 -13.08
C VAL A 106 -7.95 3.37 -14.21
N LYS A 107 -8.77 2.34 -14.40
CA LYS A 107 -9.95 2.36 -15.26
C LYS A 107 -11.13 1.87 -14.43
N THR A 108 -11.78 2.82 -13.75
CA THR A 108 -12.80 2.55 -12.74
C THR A 108 -13.82 1.50 -13.19
N GLY A 109 -13.94 0.45 -12.40
CA GLY A 109 -14.83 -0.68 -12.68
C GLY A 109 -14.33 -1.68 -13.74
N VAL A 110 -13.08 -1.52 -14.22
CA VAL A 110 -12.38 -2.46 -15.11
C VAL A 110 -11.04 -2.83 -14.49
N TYR A 111 -10.26 -1.83 -14.07
CA TYR A 111 -8.97 -2.03 -13.42
C TYR A 111 -8.73 -0.90 -12.41
N GLU A 112 -8.44 -1.28 -11.16
CA GLU A 112 -8.37 -0.33 -10.05
C GLU A 112 -6.95 0.21 -9.78
N GLY A 113 -5.97 -0.06 -10.65
CA GLY A 113 -4.61 0.48 -10.54
C GLY A 113 -3.68 -0.32 -9.65
N GLY A 114 -2.61 0.33 -9.20
CA GLY A 114 -1.65 -0.20 -8.22
C GLY A 114 -0.22 -0.38 -8.75
N PHE A 115 0.01 -0.29 -10.06
CA PHE A 115 1.35 -0.43 -10.64
C PHE A 115 2.21 0.84 -10.50
N LYS A 116 1.60 1.99 -10.35
CA LYS A 116 2.29 3.29 -10.25
C LYS A 116 2.27 3.83 -8.83
N SER A 117 3.31 4.58 -8.48
CA SER A 117 3.35 5.33 -7.22
C SER A 117 2.70 6.69 -7.42
N TRP A 118 1.87 7.10 -6.47
CA TRP A 118 1.16 8.37 -6.48
C TRP A 118 1.76 9.36 -5.48
N GLU A 119 1.59 10.66 -5.71
CA GLU A 119 2.19 11.70 -4.88
C GLU A 119 1.72 11.63 -3.42
N SER A 120 0.46 11.26 -3.16
CA SER A 120 -0.05 11.11 -1.79
C SER A 120 0.67 10.02 -1.00
N SER A 121 1.22 8.98 -1.65
CA SER A 121 2.05 7.99 -0.97
C SER A 121 3.40 8.57 -0.54
N VAL A 122 3.96 9.50 -1.32
CA VAL A 122 5.17 10.26 -0.95
C VAL A 122 4.89 11.19 0.22
N ASP A 123 3.74 11.89 0.22
CA ASP A 123 3.32 12.75 1.31
C ASP A 123 3.16 11.96 2.62
N LEU A 124 2.63 10.73 2.54
CA LEU A 124 2.49 9.83 3.67
C LEU A 124 3.86 9.35 4.20
N VAL A 125 4.82 9.06 3.33
CA VAL A 125 6.21 8.75 3.73
C VAL A 125 6.83 9.89 4.53
N LYS A 126 6.64 11.16 4.11
CA LYS A 126 7.16 12.33 4.86
C LYS A 126 6.54 12.43 6.26
N VAL A 127 5.24 12.19 6.38
CA VAL A 127 4.54 12.18 7.67
C VAL A 127 5.06 11.05 8.56
N LEU A 128 5.22 9.84 8.04
CA LEU A 128 5.76 8.70 8.78
C LEU A 128 7.21 8.95 9.24
N ALA A 129 8.03 9.58 8.41
CA ALA A 129 9.41 9.91 8.75
C ALA A 129 9.52 10.86 9.96
N ALA A 130 8.54 11.75 10.11
CA ALA A 130 8.50 12.71 11.22
C ALA A 130 7.96 12.12 12.54
N ASP A 131 7.50 10.86 12.55
CA ASP A 131 6.94 10.21 13.74
C ASP A 131 7.92 9.22 14.37
N PRO A 132 8.59 9.60 15.50
CA PRO A 132 9.54 8.71 16.19
C PRO A 132 8.89 7.44 16.76
N SER A 133 7.58 7.43 16.97
CA SER A 133 6.86 6.24 17.48
C SER A 133 6.86 5.07 16.48
N VAL A 134 7.07 5.36 15.19
CA VAL A 134 7.11 4.35 14.12
C VAL A 134 8.49 4.17 13.51
N THR A 135 9.33 5.21 13.52
CA THR A 135 10.69 5.16 12.95
C THR A 135 11.77 4.82 13.97
N GLY A 136 11.53 5.07 15.25
CA GLY A 136 12.49 4.85 16.34
C GLY A 136 12.45 3.42 16.92
N PRO A 137 13.43 3.11 17.80
CA PRO A 137 13.43 1.85 18.55
C PRO A 137 12.23 1.82 19.52
N ARG A 138 11.54 0.70 19.54
CA ARG A 138 10.43 0.43 20.44
C ARG A 138 10.44 -1.01 20.90
N THR A 139 9.98 -1.28 22.11
CA THR A 139 9.84 -2.63 22.67
C THR A 139 8.43 -3.20 22.42
N SER A 140 7.43 -2.33 22.19
CA SER A 140 6.06 -2.75 21.87
C SER A 140 5.93 -3.21 20.41
N PRO A 141 5.03 -4.15 20.11
CA PRO A 141 4.72 -4.55 18.75
C PRO A 141 4.16 -3.40 17.90
N LEU A 142 4.55 -3.35 16.63
CA LEU A 142 3.93 -2.49 15.63
C LEU A 142 3.26 -3.35 14.56
N SER A 143 2.01 -3.08 14.31
CA SER A 143 1.26 -3.65 13.19
C SER A 143 0.95 -2.57 12.16
N VAL A 144 1.46 -2.74 10.95
CA VAL A 144 1.20 -1.86 9.80
C VAL A 144 0.27 -2.59 8.85
N MET A 145 -0.88 -2.00 8.55
CA MET A 145 -1.87 -2.50 7.60
C MET A 145 -2.02 -1.46 6.48
N GLU A 146 -1.43 -1.69 5.33
CA GLU A 146 -1.58 -0.79 4.18
C GLU A 146 -2.66 -1.31 3.24
N LEU A 147 -3.73 -0.53 3.09
CA LEU A 147 -4.91 -0.85 2.29
C LEU A 147 -4.83 -0.15 0.93
N GLY A 148 -4.98 -0.91 -0.17
CA GLY A 148 -4.73 -0.40 -1.52
C GLY A 148 -3.26 -0.04 -1.68
N CYS A 149 -2.37 -0.97 -1.33
CA CYS A 149 -0.94 -0.69 -1.16
C CYS A 149 -0.23 -0.37 -2.48
N GLY A 150 -0.68 -0.94 -3.62
CA GLY A 150 0.00 -0.76 -4.90
C GLY A 150 1.49 -1.08 -4.80
N THR A 151 2.33 -0.08 -5.04
CA THR A 151 3.80 -0.20 -4.88
C THR A 151 4.25 -0.26 -3.42
N ALA A 152 3.36 -0.09 -2.45
CA ALA A 152 3.56 -0.12 -1.00
C ALA A 152 4.61 0.89 -0.48
N LEU A 153 4.69 2.07 -1.09
CA LEU A 153 5.74 3.05 -0.80
C LEU A 153 5.83 3.42 0.71
N PRO A 154 4.71 3.70 1.43
CA PRO A 154 4.72 3.93 2.86
C PRO A 154 5.24 2.74 3.68
N SER A 155 4.76 1.54 3.41
CA SER A 155 5.22 0.32 4.09
C SER A 155 6.68 0.00 3.77
N LEU A 156 7.18 0.28 2.56
CA LEU A 156 8.59 0.11 2.19
C LEU A 156 9.49 1.05 2.99
N ALA A 157 9.09 2.30 3.19
CA ALA A 157 9.84 3.23 4.03
C ALA A 157 9.92 2.72 5.48
N LEU A 158 8.79 2.31 6.05
CA LEU A 158 8.74 1.71 7.39
C LEU A 158 9.57 0.42 7.49
N PHE A 159 9.56 -0.40 6.44
CA PHE A 159 10.34 -1.63 6.38
C PHE A 159 11.85 -1.33 6.37
N GLN A 160 12.31 -0.33 5.59
CA GLN A 160 13.71 0.10 5.60
C GLN A 160 14.12 0.65 6.96
N TRP A 161 13.30 1.48 7.60
CA TRP A 161 13.60 1.97 8.95
C TRP A 161 13.59 0.84 9.97
N ALA A 162 12.65 -0.12 9.87
CA ALA A 162 12.66 -1.28 10.74
C ALA A 162 13.91 -2.14 10.56
N MET A 163 14.46 -2.29 9.37
CA MET A 163 15.72 -2.98 9.11
C MET A 163 16.93 -2.24 9.71
N ALA A 164 16.90 -0.92 9.73
CA ALA A 164 17.98 -0.08 10.24
C ALA A 164 18.04 -0.01 11.78
N ILE A 165 16.99 -0.44 12.49
CA ILE A 165 16.96 -0.44 13.96
C ILE A 165 17.83 -1.60 14.50
N ASP A 166 19.00 -1.26 15.01
CA ASP A 166 19.87 -2.19 15.74
C ASP A 166 19.58 -2.11 17.25
N ALA A 167 18.51 -2.78 17.69
CA ALA A 167 18.13 -2.85 19.10
C ALA A 167 17.73 -4.28 19.46
N PRO A 168 18.47 -4.95 20.35
CA PRO A 168 18.21 -6.36 20.74
C PRO A 168 16.79 -6.59 21.29
N ASP A 169 16.28 -5.61 22.05
CA ASP A 169 14.98 -5.67 22.71
C ASP A 169 13.83 -5.08 21.87
N ARG A 170 14.08 -4.84 20.58
CA ARG A 170 13.07 -4.33 19.68
C ARG A 170 11.86 -5.28 19.62
N GLY A 171 10.65 -4.69 19.74
CA GLY A 171 9.40 -5.39 19.54
C GLY A 171 9.21 -5.84 18.08
N PRO A 172 8.36 -6.84 17.83
CA PRO A 172 8.08 -7.30 16.48
C PRO A 172 7.36 -6.22 15.65
N THR A 173 7.65 -6.23 14.36
CA THR A 173 6.95 -5.40 13.37
C THR A 173 6.28 -6.29 12.35
N SER A 174 4.96 -6.16 12.19
CA SER A 174 4.20 -6.88 11.19
C SER A 174 3.72 -5.93 10.10
N PHE A 175 3.93 -6.32 8.85
CA PHE A 175 3.38 -5.65 7.67
C PHE A 175 2.33 -6.54 7.05
N VAL A 176 1.11 -6.03 6.92
CA VAL A 176 0.04 -6.63 6.12
C VAL A 176 -0.23 -5.66 4.98
N VAL A 177 0.24 -5.99 3.80
CA VAL A 177 0.02 -5.19 2.59
C VAL A 177 -1.11 -5.79 1.78
N ALA A 178 -2.07 -4.96 1.45
CA ALA A 178 -3.28 -5.43 0.79
C ALA A 178 -3.64 -4.58 -0.42
N ASP A 179 -4.00 -5.25 -1.51
CA ASP A 179 -4.48 -4.62 -2.73
C ASP A 179 -5.68 -5.39 -3.29
N TYR A 180 -6.55 -4.73 -4.04
CA TYR A 180 -7.64 -5.41 -4.72
C TYR A 180 -7.12 -6.45 -5.71
N ASN A 181 -6.07 -6.09 -6.46
CA ASN A 181 -5.50 -6.88 -7.52
C ASN A 181 -4.37 -7.80 -7.01
N PRO A 182 -4.53 -9.13 -7.02
CA PRO A 182 -3.45 -10.04 -6.61
C PRO A 182 -2.21 -9.93 -7.51
N THR A 183 -2.38 -9.56 -8.77
CA THR A 183 -1.28 -9.35 -9.72
C THR A 183 -0.38 -8.17 -9.32
N VAL A 184 -0.94 -7.11 -8.72
CA VAL A 184 -0.15 -5.99 -8.17
C VAL A 184 0.75 -6.48 -7.05
N LEU A 185 0.23 -7.30 -6.12
CA LEU A 185 1.01 -7.87 -5.02
C LEU A 185 2.18 -8.72 -5.53
N GLN A 186 1.94 -9.50 -6.58
CA GLN A 186 2.93 -10.37 -7.21
C GLN A 186 3.98 -9.61 -8.01
N LEU A 187 3.54 -8.66 -8.85
CA LEU A 187 4.39 -8.07 -9.88
C LEU A 187 5.17 -6.83 -9.39
N VAL A 188 4.66 -6.10 -8.41
CA VAL A 188 5.35 -4.89 -7.91
C VAL A 188 5.51 -4.85 -6.40
N THR A 189 4.48 -5.20 -5.61
CA THR A 189 4.55 -5.06 -4.16
C THR A 189 5.65 -5.95 -3.56
N LEU A 190 5.59 -7.26 -3.79
CA LEU A 190 6.61 -8.20 -3.27
C LEU A 190 8.00 -7.92 -3.84
N PRO A 191 8.21 -7.71 -5.16
CA PRO A 191 9.52 -7.35 -5.68
C PRO A 191 10.12 -6.12 -5.00
N ASN A 192 9.32 -5.09 -4.70
CA ASN A 192 9.81 -3.90 -4.02
C ASN A 192 10.33 -4.19 -2.60
N PHE A 193 9.67 -5.09 -1.84
CA PHE A 193 10.18 -5.53 -0.53
C PHE A 193 11.48 -6.33 -0.65
N VAL A 194 11.57 -7.23 -1.62
CA VAL A 194 12.82 -7.99 -1.89
C VAL A 194 13.95 -7.03 -2.28
N LEU A 195 13.68 -6.06 -3.15
CA LEU A 195 14.65 -5.03 -3.54
C LEU A 195 15.10 -4.17 -2.35
N ALA A 196 14.18 -3.74 -1.49
CA ALA A 196 14.50 -2.94 -0.32
C ALA A 196 15.42 -3.71 0.65
N TRP A 197 15.12 -4.99 0.88
CA TRP A 197 15.98 -5.87 1.68
C TRP A 197 17.35 -6.11 1.02
N ALA A 198 17.38 -6.42 -0.27
CA ALA A 198 18.62 -6.70 -0.99
C ALA A 198 19.55 -5.47 -1.03
N LEU A 199 19.00 -4.28 -1.25
CA LEU A 199 19.77 -3.04 -1.24
C LEU A 199 20.31 -2.70 0.16
N HIS A 200 19.54 -2.98 1.22
CA HIS A 200 19.99 -2.81 2.60
C HIS A 200 21.17 -3.73 2.92
N HIS A 201 21.16 -4.96 2.42
CA HIS A 201 22.19 -5.96 2.65
C HIS A 201 23.19 -6.13 1.49
N ARG A 202 23.25 -5.17 0.56
CA ARG A 202 24.02 -5.24 -0.70
C ARG A 202 25.52 -5.55 -0.53
N HIS A 203 26.06 -5.36 0.67
CA HIS A 203 27.47 -5.64 0.96
C HIS A 203 27.73 -7.10 1.37
N SER A 204 26.70 -7.93 1.52
CA SER A 204 26.89 -9.37 1.74
C SER A 204 27.41 -10.04 0.46
N PRO A 205 28.26 -11.09 0.56
CA PRO A 205 28.82 -11.76 -0.63
C PRO A 205 27.74 -12.23 -1.60
N LEU A 206 26.67 -12.83 -1.12
CA LEU A 206 25.56 -13.31 -1.93
C LEU A 206 24.91 -12.20 -2.76
N LEU A 207 24.68 -11.02 -2.15
CA LEU A 207 24.01 -9.93 -2.83
C LEU A 207 24.95 -9.11 -3.71
N GLN A 208 26.27 -9.08 -3.40
CA GLN A 208 27.25 -8.52 -4.33
C GLN A 208 27.27 -9.28 -5.67
N GLU A 209 27.10 -10.60 -5.63
CA GLU A 209 27.00 -11.43 -6.83
C GLU A 209 25.66 -11.25 -7.54
N ALA A 210 24.57 -11.01 -6.80
CA ALA A 210 23.23 -10.84 -7.37
C ALA A 210 23.00 -9.47 -8.04
N PHE A 211 23.77 -8.42 -7.67
CA PHE A 211 23.75 -7.11 -8.30
C PHE A 211 24.83 -7.01 -9.40
N THR A 212 24.70 -7.82 -10.45
CA THR A 212 25.68 -7.89 -11.55
C THR A 212 25.66 -6.67 -12.45
N LEU A 213 24.49 -6.07 -12.65
CA LEU A 213 24.28 -4.86 -13.44
C LEU A 213 23.63 -3.77 -12.58
N ASP A 214 23.98 -2.52 -12.87
CA ASP A 214 23.33 -1.38 -12.21
C ASP A 214 21.85 -1.32 -12.60
N GLY A 215 20.98 -1.20 -11.60
CA GLY A 215 19.54 -1.20 -11.81
C GLY A 215 18.90 -2.58 -12.03
N GLU A 216 19.63 -3.68 -11.83
CA GLU A 216 19.10 -5.04 -11.91
C GLU A 216 19.48 -5.86 -10.67
N LEU A 217 18.58 -6.76 -10.25
CA LEU A 217 18.79 -7.74 -9.19
C LEU A 217 18.43 -9.14 -9.72
N GLU A 218 19.39 -10.07 -9.65
CA GLU A 218 19.14 -11.48 -9.92
C GLU A 218 18.46 -12.13 -8.71
N LEU A 219 17.32 -12.78 -8.96
CA LEU A 219 16.51 -13.48 -7.96
C LEU A 219 16.80 -14.98 -7.99
N THR A 220 18.04 -15.34 -7.63
CA THR A 220 18.41 -16.76 -7.51
C THR A 220 17.65 -17.42 -6.35
N PRO A 221 17.51 -18.77 -6.33
CA PRO A 221 16.94 -19.48 -5.19
C PRO A 221 17.61 -19.13 -3.86
N ASP A 222 18.91 -18.93 -3.85
CA ASP A 222 19.67 -18.58 -2.64
C ASP A 222 19.33 -17.16 -2.13
N VAL A 223 19.13 -16.21 -3.03
CA VAL A 223 18.69 -14.83 -2.70
C VAL A 223 17.29 -14.86 -2.09
N LEU A 224 16.35 -15.59 -2.69
CA LEU A 224 14.98 -15.71 -2.19
C LEU A 224 14.94 -16.45 -0.83
N GLN A 225 15.73 -17.50 -0.66
CA GLN A 225 15.86 -18.20 0.60
C GLN A 225 16.48 -17.31 1.70
N ALA A 226 17.48 -16.51 1.37
CA ALA A 226 18.11 -15.57 2.31
C ALA A 226 17.12 -14.48 2.74
N PHE A 227 16.27 -13.98 1.84
CA PHE A 227 15.18 -13.06 2.19
C PHE A 227 14.19 -13.68 3.18
N GLN A 228 13.73 -14.91 2.92
CA GLN A 228 12.83 -15.64 3.84
C GLN A 228 13.49 -15.88 5.21
N ALA A 229 14.74 -16.31 5.22
CA ALA A 229 15.50 -16.53 6.46
C ALA A 229 15.67 -15.22 7.26
N TYR A 230 15.90 -14.11 6.56
CA TYR A 230 15.96 -12.79 7.18
C TYR A 230 14.63 -12.44 7.88
N LEU A 231 13.50 -12.56 7.21
CA LEU A 231 12.19 -12.28 7.80
C LEU A 231 11.93 -13.17 9.03
N ALA A 232 12.28 -14.46 8.95
CA ALA A 232 12.09 -15.40 10.06
C ALA A 232 12.94 -15.04 11.30
N SER A 233 14.11 -14.42 11.12
CA SER A 233 15.05 -14.11 12.21
C SER A 233 14.95 -12.69 12.74
N SER A 234 14.41 -11.74 11.96
CA SER A 234 14.49 -10.30 12.24
C SER A 234 13.35 -9.71 13.08
N LYS A 235 12.41 -10.54 13.55
CA LYS A 235 11.14 -10.09 14.17
C LYS A 235 10.29 -9.19 13.24
N ILE A 236 10.50 -9.30 11.94
CA ILE A 236 9.68 -8.63 10.90
C ILE A 236 8.86 -9.70 10.18
N SER A 237 7.56 -9.52 10.11
CA SER A 237 6.66 -10.36 9.31
C SER A 237 6.05 -9.58 8.16
N LEU A 238 5.85 -10.25 7.03
CA LEU A 238 5.27 -9.69 5.82
C LEU A 238 4.18 -10.62 5.31
N SER A 239 2.98 -10.09 5.14
CA SER A 239 1.79 -10.82 4.71
C SER A 239 1.07 -10.07 3.59
N PHE A 240 0.45 -10.82 2.69
CA PHE A 240 -0.18 -10.30 1.47
C PHE A 240 -1.65 -10.73 1.41
N ILE A 241 -2.56 -9.78 1.18
CA ILE A 241 -4.00 -10.03 1.08
C ILE A 241 -4.53 -9.33 -0.17
N SER A 242 -5.32 -10.03 -0.98
CA SER A 242 -6.02 -9.41 -2.11
C SER A 242 -7.53 -9.47 -1.96
N GLY A 243 -8.23 -8.76 -2.86
CA GLY A 243 -9.68 -8.81 -2.99
C GLY A 243 -10.42 -7.65 -2.36
N ALA A 244 -11.74 -7.74 -2.40
CA ALA A 244 -12.63 -6.68 -1.96
C ALA A 244 -12.62 -6.48 -0.44
N TRP A 245 -12.76 -5.24 -0.03
CA TRP A 245 -12.89 -4.86 1.37
C TRP A 245 -14.25 -5.30 1.93
N SER A 246 -14.22 -6.36 2.71
CA SER A 246 -15.38 -7.03 3.28
C SER A 246 -15.12 -7.44 4.74
N PRO A 247 -16.14 -7.93 5.49
CA PRO A 247 -15.89 -8.49 6.82
C PRO A 247 -14.89 -9.65 6.82
N GLU A 248 -14.88 -10.49 5.78
CA GLU A 248 -13.92 -11.57 5.59
C GLU A 248 -12.49 -11.01 5.37
N PHE A 249 -12.36 -9.93 4.61
CA PHE A 249 -11.09 -9.22 4.45
C PHE A 249 -10.52 -8.78 5.80
N VAL A 250 -11.35 -8.18 6.67
CA VAL A 250 -10.92 -7.76 8.01
C VAL A 250 -10.49 -8.98 8.86
N GLN A 251 -11.17 -10.13 8.74
CA GLN A 251 -10.72 -11.35 9.40
C GLN A 251 -9.33 -11.79 8.92
N LEU A 252 -9.07 -11.73 7.62
CA LEU A 252 -7.75 -12.06 7.05
C LEU A 252 -6.66 -11.09 7.52
N LEU A 253 -6.95 -9.79 7.62
CA LEU A 253 -5.99 -8.80 8.17
C LEU A 253 -5.50 -9.22 9.56
N TYR A 254 -6.39 -9.73 10.41
CA TYR A 254 -6.04 -10.16 11.77
C TYR A 254 -5.40 -11.55 11.81
N ALA A 255 -5.85 -12.47 10.95
CA ALA A 255 -5.25 -13.80 10.84
C ALA A 255 -3.80 -13.77 10.33
N ALA A 256 -3.46 -12.75 9.55
CA ALA A 256 -2.11 -12.52 9.00
C ALA A 256 -1.12 -11.92 10.01
N GLN A 257 -1.61 -11.48 11.18
CA GLN A 257 -0.75 -10.86 12.21
C GLN A 257 -0.28 -11.90 13.22
N PRO A 258 0.93 -11.72 13.79
CA PRO A 258 1.36 -12.55 14.92
C PRO A 258 0.42 -12.38 16.12
N ALA A 259 0.38 -13.39 16.98
CA ALA A 259 -0.42 -13.33 18.21
C ALA A 259 -0.08 -12.04 18.99
N ARG A 260 -1.12 -11.32 19.39
CA ARG A 260 -0.97 -10.02 20.07
C ARG A 260 -0.51 -10.21 21.51
N THR A 261 0.39 -9.35 21.89
CA THR A 261 0.74 -9.09 23.29
C THR A 261 0.11 -7.75 23.71
N ALA A 262 0.01 -7.50 25.00
CA ALA A 262 -0.39 -6.20 25.53
C ALA A 262 0.52 -5.07 24.99
N SER A 263 0.00 -3.84 24.91
CA SER A 263 0.73 -2.63 24.48
C SER A 263 1.20 -2.64 23.02
N SER A 264 0.29 -2.87 22.07
CA SER A 264 0.58 -2.81 20.63
C SER A 264 0.13 -1.49 19.99
N LEU A 265 0.88 -1.03 18.97
CA LEU A 265 0.48 0.05 18.09
C LEU A 265 0.03 -0.54 16.74
N ALA A 266 -1.18 -0.21 16.32
CA ALA A 266 -1.70 -0.55 15.00
C ALA A 266 -1.81 0.71 14.13
N LEU A 267 -1.23 0.66 12.93
CA LEU A 267 -1.35 1.70 11.92
C LEU A 267 -2.09 1.15 10.71
N VAL A 268 -3.18 1.81 10.35
CA VAL A 268 -3.85 1.60 9.06
C VAL A 268 -3.39 2.71 8.13
N LEU A 269 -2.81 2.34 7.00
CA LEU A 269 -2.32 3.26 5.98
C LEU A 269 -3.18 3.17 4.73
N GLY A 270 -3.50 4.32 4.13
CA GLY A 270 -4.14 4.38 2.82
C GLY A 270 -3.69 5.62 2.06
N ALA A 271 -3.22 5.43 0.84
CA ALA A 271 -2.81 6.51 -0.05
C ALA A 271 -3.54 6.38 -1.39
N GLU A 272 -4.29 7.42 -1.78
CA GLU A 272 -5.12 7.46 -3.01
C GLU A 272 -6.18 6.35 -3.09
N THR A 273 -6.71 5.91 -1.94
CA THR A 273 -7.67 4.80 -1.83
C THR A 273 -9.14 5.24 -1.80
N ILE A 274 -9.40 6.55 -1.71
CA ILE A 274 -10.75 7.13 -1.52
C ILE A 274 -11.22 7.94 -2.73
N TYR A 275 -10.75 7.58 -3.92
CA TYR A 275 -10.93 8.33 -5.18
C TYR A 275 -12.35 8.29 -5.76
N SER A 276 -13.27 7.54 -5.16
CA SER A 276 -14.68 7.49 -5.55
C SER A 276 -15.58 7.36 -4.31
N PRO A 277 -16.89 7.66 -4.40
CA PRO A 277 -17.82 7.50 -3.28
C PRO A 277 -17.90 6.07 -2.75
N PHE A 278 -17.80 5.06 -3.63
CA PHE A 278 -17.80 3.65 -3.25
C PHE A 278 -16.50 3.27 -2.55
N ALA A 279 -15.37 3.72 -3.09
CA ALA A 279 -14.04 3.53 -2.48
C ALA A 279 -13.98 4.16 -1.09
N LEU A 280 -14.41 5.41 -0.97
CA LEU A 280 -14.50 6.13 0.30
C LEU A 280 -15.36 5.38 1.32
N GLN A 281 -16.53 4.86 0.90
CA GLN A 281 -17.42 4.11 1.78
C GLN A 281 -16.74 2.84 2.30
N ALA A 282 -16.27 1.98 1.38
CA ALA A 282 -15.69 0.68 1.72
C ALA A 282 -14.40 0.83 2.55
N PHE A 283 -13.52 1.76 2.17
CA PHE A 283 -12.31 2.08 2.92
C PHE A 283 -12.63 2.54 4.35
N THR A 284 -13.57 3.48 4.48
CA THR A 284 -13.96 3.99 5.82
C THR A 284 -14.53 2.87 6.70
N GLU A 285 -15.32 1.95 6.15
CA GLU A 285 -15.87 0.81 6.90
C GLU A 285 -14.74 -0.08 7.44
N VAL A 286 -13.80 -0.49 6.60
CA VAL A 286 -12.65 -1.30 7.04
C VAL A 286 -11.80 -0.58 8.09
N VAL A 287 -11.51 0.71 7.88
CA VAL A 287 -10.77 1.52 8.87
C VAL A 287 -11.47 1.49 10.21
N PHE A 288 -12.78 1.73 10.24
CA PHE A 288 -13.53 1.74 11.50
C PHE A 288 -13.65 0.38 12.14
N ASP A 289 -13.77 -0.70 11.37
CA ASP A 289 -13.75 -2.06 11.88
C ASP A 289 -12.40 -2.36 12.58
N VAL A 290 -11.29 -1.97 11.96
CA VAL A 290 -9.97 -2.12 12.57
C VAL A 290 -9.86 -1.25 13.83
N LEU A 291 -10.15 0.05 13.76
CA LEU A 291 -10.03 0.95 14.92
C LEU A 291 -10.91 0.51 16.11
N ASN A 292 -12.12 0.01 15.85
CA ASN A 292 -13.00 -0.50 16.91
C ASN A 292 -12.46 -1.79 17.54
N ARG A 293 -11.92 -2.72 16.76
CA ARG A 293 -11.26 -3.92 17.26
C ARG A 293 -10.07 -3.60 18.14
N GLU A 294 -9.24 -2.65 17.70
CA GLU A 294 -8.08 -2.21 18.46
C GLU A 294 -8.47 -1.57 19.78
N ARG A 295 -9.49 -0.70 19.75
CA ARG A 295 -9.99 -0.04 20.97
C ARG A 295 -10.56 -1.06 21.99
N ALA A 296 -11.09 -2.17 21.52
CA ALA A 296 -11.59 -3.25 22.39
C ALA A 296 -10.47 -4.10 23.03
N ALA A 297 -9.24 -4.02 22.49
CA ALA A 297 -8.09 -4.76 23.01
C ALA A 297 -7.39 -3.95 24.13
N PRO A 298 -7.11 -4.58 25.30
CA PRO A 298 -6.43 -3.89 26.40
C PRO A 298 -5.06 -3.34 25.96
N GLU A 299 -4.77 -2.09 26.37
CA GLU A 299 -3.49 -1.42 26.13
C GLU A 299 -3.07 -1.31 24.64
N SER A 300 -3.98 -1.54 23.70
CA SER A 300 -3.73 -1.33 22.28
C SER A 300 -4.06 0.11 21.89
N SER A 301 -3.24 0.68 21.02
CA SER A 301 -3.52 1.96 20.38
C SER A 301 -3.57 1.79 18.87
N ALA A 302 -4.45 2.54 18.22
CA ALA A 302 -4.58 2.48 16.78
C ALA A 302 -4.81 3.86 16.16
N ALA A 303 -4.27 4.05 14.97
CA ALA A 303 -4.53 5.21 14.16
C ALA A 303 -4.62 4.82 12.68
N ALA A 304 -5.48 5.49 11.93
CA ALA A 304 -5.42 5.46 10.49
C ALA A 304 -4.76 6.75 9.98
N LEU A 305 -3.84 6.60 9.01
CA LEU A 305 -3.23 7.70 8.28
C LEU A 305 -3.69 7.61 6.83
N VAL A 306 -4.43 8.62 6.40
CA VAL A 306 -5.07 8.66 5.07
C VAL A 306 -4.50 9.83 4.30
N ALA A 307 -3.88 9.53 3.17
CA ALA A 307 -3.30 10.51 2.25
C ALA A 307 -4.07 10.51 0.93
N ALA A 308 -4.57 11.66 0.51
CA ALA A 308 -5.38 11.75 -0.69
C ALA A 308 -5.45 13.19 -1.21
N LYS A 309 -5.97 13.32 -2.42
CA LYS A 309 -6.36 14.62 -2.97
C LYS A 309 -7.53 15.20 -2.17
N ARG A 310 -7.52 16.53 -2.04
CA ARG A 310 -8.65 17.27 -1.45
C ARG A 310 -9.90 17.17 -2.32
N LEU A 311 -9.74 16.99 -3.64
CA LEU A 311 -10.82 16.85 -4.59
C LEU A 311 -10.41 15.95 -5.76
N TYR A 312 -11.30 15.01 -6.11
CA TYR A 312 -11.19 14.20 -7.32
C TYR A 312 -12.24 14.70 -8.33
N PHE A 313 -11.79 15.41 -9.37
CA PHE A 313 -12.69 15.99 -10.36
C PHE A 313 -13.45 14.90 -11.12
N GLY A 314 -14.78 15.05 -11.21
CA GLY A 314 -15.65 14.19 -12.02
C GLY A 314 -15.97 12.81 -11.43
N VAL A 315 -15.29 12.37 -10.36
CA VAL A 315 -15.47 11.02 -9.82
C VAL A 315 -16.17 11.04 -8.45
N GLY A 316 -15.99 12.11 -7.68
CA GLY A 316 -16.43 12.20 -6.29
C GLY A 316 -15.48 11.43 -5.34
N GLY A 317 -15.70 11.61 -4.05
CA GLY A 317 -14.76 11.22 -3.03
C GLY A 317 -13.70 12.30 -2.83
N SER A 318 -13.28 12.52 -1.60
CA SER A 318 -12.23 13.50 -1.28
C SER A 318 -11.68 13.21 0.12
N LEU A 319 -10.54 13.84 0.44
CA LEU A 319 -10.03 13.77 1.79
C LEU A 319 -10.96 14.48 2.79
N ASP A 320 -11.61 15.56 2.36
CA ASP A 320 -12.56 16.28 3.19
C ASP A 320 -13.82 15.45 3.47
N ASP A 321 -14.35 14.74 2.46
CA ASP A 321 -15.46 13.79 2.65
C ASP A 321 -15.09 12.64 3.63
N PHE A 322 -13.83 12.17 3.59
CA PHE A 322 -13.35 11.19 4.57
C PHE A 322 -13.35 11.77 5.98
N VAL A 323 -12.86 12.99 6.17
CA VAL A 323 -12.83 13.68 7.47
C VAL A 323 -14.25 13.83 8.02
N ASP A 324 -15.18 14.36 7.23
CA ASP A 324 -16.58 14.55 7.63
C ASP A 324 -17.24 13.22 8.02
N LYS A 325 -17.00 12.17 7.22
CA LYS A 325 -17.53 10.84 7.47
C LYS A 325 -16.93 10.20 8.73
N ALA A 326 -15.62 10.35 8.93
CA ALA A 326 -14.94 9.85 10.12
C ALA A 326 -15.45 10.55 11.40
N GLN A 327 -15.58 11.87 11.37
CA GLN A 327 -16.10 12.65 12.49
C GLN A 327 -17.56 12.31 12.79
N SER A 328 -18.40 12.10 11.77
CA SER A 328 -19.78 11.67 11.96
C SER A 328 -19.92 10.30 12.63
N LYS A 329 -18.89 9.45 12.52
CA LYS A 329 -18.76 8.15 13.20
C LYS A 329 -18.07 8.24 14.58
N GLY A 330 -17.78 9.46 15.08
CA GLY A 330 -17.19 9.70 16.41
C GLY A 330 -15.67 9.60 16.46
N ALA A 331 -14.99 9.65 15.31
CA ALA A 331 -13.55 9.75 15.29
C ALA A 331 -13.05 11.18 15.51
N VAL A 332 -11.85 11.30 16.07
CA VAL A 332 -11.07 12.53 16.11
C VAL A 332 -10.09 12.51 14.94
N THR A 333 -10.12 13.56 14.13
CA THR A 333 -9.25 13.72 12.98
C THR A 333 -8.31 14.89 13.17
N SER A 334 -7.09 14.77 12.69
CA SER A 334 -6.09 15.86 12.66
C SER A 334 -5.34 15.85 11.33
N THR A 335 -5.20 17.03 10.73
CA THR A 335 -4.40 17.19 9.52
C THR A 335 -2.93 17.21 9.90
N LEU A 336 -2.13 16.30 9.37
CA LEU A 336 -0.70 16.19 9.64
C LEU A 336 0.13 16.89 8.56
N ARG A 337 -0.39 16.94 7.33
CA ARG A 337 0.29 17.57 6.20
C ARG A 337 -0.72 18.13 5.20
N GLU A 338 -0.38 19.25 4.58
CA GLU A 338 -1.10 19.83 3.45
C GLU A 338 -0.10 20.23 2.36
N GLU A 339 -0.41 19.80 1.13
CA GLU A 339 0.30 20.21 -0.08
C GLU A 339 -0.62 21.10 -0.91
N THR A 340 -0.18 22.33 -1.14
CA THR A 340 -0.97 23.35 -1.84
C THR A 340 -0.45 23.67 -3.22
N GLU A 341 0.79 23.25 -3.54
CA GLU A 341 1.36 23.40 -4.86
C GLU A 341 0.91 22.27 -5.79
N GLY A 342 0.46 22.63 -6.99
CA GLY A 342 -0.10 21.69 -7.96
C GLY A 342 -1.46 21.14 -7.53
N VAL A 343 -1.62 19.82 -7.51
CA VAL A 343 -2.85 19.18 -7.04
C VAL A 343 -2.89 19.21 -5.52
N ARG A 344 -3.90 19.88 -4.94
CA ARG A 344 -4.06 19.96 -3.49
C ARG A 344 -4.29 18.60 -2.88
N ARG A 345 -3.42 18.23 -1.94
CA ARG A 345 -3.42 16.94 -1.23
C ARG A 345 -3.25 17.17 0.27
N GLY A 346 -3.51 16.15 1.05
CA GLY A 346 -3.25 16.19 2.48
C GLY A 346 -3.08 14.80 3.08
N VAL A 347 -2.56 14.76 4.30
CA VAL A 347 -2.50 13.58 5.13
C VAL A 347 -3.25 13.85 6.42
N VAL A 348 -4.21 12.99 6.73
CA VAL A 348 -5.04 13.09 7.92
C VAL A 348 -4.82 11.86 8.81
N ARG A 349 -4.64 12.12 10.11
CA ARG A 349 -4.70 11.09 11.15
C ARG A 349 -6.12 10.98 11.67
N CYS A 350 -6.61 9.75 11.78
CA CYS A 350 -7.92 9.42 12.31
C CYS A 350 -7.75 8.43 13.48
N VAL A 351 -8.33 8.74 14.63
CA VAL A 351 -8.35 7.89 15.83
C VAL A 351 -9.75 7.87 16.41
N LEU A 352 -10.14 6.81 17.10
CA LEU A 352 -11.40 6.82 17.85
C LEU A 352 -11.25 7.63 19.14
N GLY A 353 -12.22 8.52 19.38
CA GLY A 353 -12.30 9.25 20.64
C GLY A 353 -12.39 8.30 21.85
N THR A 354 -11.83 8.71 22.98
CA THR A 354 -12.05 8.00 24.25
C THR A 354 -13.52 8.10 24.63
N SER A 355 -14.08 7.03 25.17
CA SER A 355 -15.51 6.96 25.60
C SER A 355 -15.84 7.93 26.77
N ASP A 356 -14.82 8.51 27.41
CA ASP A 356 -14.97 9.58 28.39
C ASP A 356 -14.70 10.93 27.70
N GLY A 357 -15.72 11.77 27.65
CA GLY A 357 -15.74 13.07 26.96
C GLY A 357 -14.76 14.13 27.52
N ALA A 358 -13.51 13.78 27.66
CA ALA A 358 -12.42 14.70 27.96
C ALA A 358 -11.61 14.98 26.67
N ALA A 359 -11.73 16.21 26.18
CA ALA A 359 -10.84 16.74 25.16
C ALA A 359 -9.37 16.57 25.62
N PRO A 360 -8.44 16.16 24.74
CA PRO A 360 -7.03 16.15 25.09
C PRO A 360 -6.60 17.57 25.45
N ALA A 361 -5.96 17.73 26.59
CA ALA A 361 -5.30 19.00 26.98
C ALA A 361 -4.22 19.31 25.92
N ASN A 362 -4.19 20.59 25.52
CA ASN A 362 -3.26 21.19 24.55
C ASN A 362 -1.79 20.88 24.82
#